data_95aaa854c2c1fdae6e85d9335855e890
#
_entry.id   95aaa854c2c1fdae6e85d9335855e890
#
_cell.length_a   1.000
_cell.length_b   1.000
_cell.length_c   1.000
_cell.angle_alpha   90.00
_cell.angle_beta   90.00
_cell.angle_gamma   90.00
#
_symmetry.space_group_name_H-M   'P 1'
#
loop_
_entity.id
_entity.type
_entity.pdbx_description
1 polymer ?
#
loop_
_entity_poly.entity_id
_entity_poly.type
_entity_poly.pdbx_seq_one_letter_code
_entity_poly.pdbx_strand_id
1 'polypeptide(L)'
;GRYNKVANIVGNTMKYHPHGDASITDAMVQIGQKELLIVTQGTWGNIYTGYSAAAARYIEARLTPFALEVVFNPKTTDWAKSYDGRNNEPIDLPVKFPLLLAQGVEGIGVGLSTKILPHNFNELIDASIKYLKGKPFEIYPDFQTAGMLDITNYNDGQRGGKVRARARIIQKDKHTLCINELPFSKNTGELIDSIIKANEKGKIKIK
;
A
#
# COMPACT_ATOMS: atom_id res chain seq x y z
N GLY A 1 12.50 18.64 -5.87
CA GLY A 1 13.17 18.03 -7.03
C GLY A 1 12.27 18.02 -8.26
N ARG A 2 12.84 17.81 -9.44
CA ARG A 2 12.10 17.68 -10.70
C ARG A 2 11.47 16.29 -10.82
N TYR A 3 10.43 16.17 -11.64
CA TYR A 3 9.88 14.87 -12.03
C TYR A 3 10.86 14.11 -12.93
N ASN A 4 10.86 12.80 -12.80
CA ASN A 4 11.62 11.88 -13.64
C ASN A 4 10.68 10.81 -14.19
N LYS A 5 10.90 10.41 -15.44
CA LYS A 5 10.19 9.27 -16.04
C LYS A 5 10.40 8.01 -15.21
N VAL A 6 9.32 7.29 -14.93
CA VAL A 6 9.40 6.02 -14.20
C VAL A 6 10.31 5.02 -14.92
N ALA A 7 10.31 5.00 -16.24
CA ALA A 7 11.24 4.17 -17.02
C ALA A 7 12.71 4.44 -16.70
N ASN A 8 13.08 5.71 -16.48
CA ASN A 8 14.46 6.07 -16.09
C ASN A 8 14.77 5.65 -14.65
N ILE A 9 13.79 5.78 -13.74
CA ILE A 9 13.93 5.34 -12.34
C ILE A 9 14.14 3.82 -12.31
N VAL A 10 13.32 3.07 -13.04
CA VAL A 10 13.41 1.60 -13.16
C VAL A 10 14.79 1.20 -13.70
N GLY A 11 15.24 1.82 -14.80
CA GLY A 11 16.57 1.54 -15.38
C GLY A 11 17.73 1.83 -14.41
N ASN A 12 17.61 2.88 -13.59
CA ASN A 12 18.60 3.15 -12.54
C ASN A 12 18.54 2.12 -11.40
N THR A 13 17.36 1.67 -11.02
CA THR A 13 17.18 0.65 -9.97
C THR A 13 17.81 -0.68 -10.37
N MET A 14 17.77 -1.05 -11.65
CA MET A 14 18.37 -2.28 -12.15
C MET A 14 19.90 -2.35 -11.97
N LYS A 15 20.57 -1.22 -11.73
CA LYS A 15 22.01 -1.20 -11.39
C LYS A 15 22.29 -1.78 -10.00
N TYR A 16 21.30 -1.79 -9.13
CA TYR A 16 21.38 -2.29 -7.75
C TYR A 16 20.62 -3.62 -7.61
N HIS A 17 19.53 -3.78 -8.33
CA HIS A 17 18.65 -4.93 -8.23
C HIS A 17 18.43 -5.52 -9.64
N PRO A 18 19.22 -6.53 -10.05
CA PRO A 18 19.24 -7.05 -11.42
C PRO A 18 18.09 -8.01 -11.66
N HIS A 19 16.84 -7.55 -11.46
CA HIS A 19 15.61 -8.27 -11.76
C HIS A 19 14.86 -7.61 -12.92
N GLY A 20 13.78 -8.24 -13.38
CA GLY A 20 12.99 -7.74 -14.49
C GLY A 20 12.42 -6.34 -14.23
N ASP A 21 12.45 -5.48 -15.24
CA ASP A 21 11.92 -4.13 -15.24
C ASP A 21 10.42 -4.07 -14.90
N ALA A 22 9.66 -5.10 -15.27
CA ALA A 22 8.24 -5.20 -14.96
C ALA A 22 7.98 -5.22 -13.45
N SER A 23 8.71 -6.05 -12.68
CA SER A 23 8.55 -6.15 -11.22
C SER A 23 8.92 -4.84 -10.51
N ILE A 24 9.96 -4.13 -10.99
CA ILE A 24 10.36 -2.83 -10.47
C ILE A 24 9.31 -1.77 -10.81
N THR A 25 8.75 -1.81 -12.01
CA THR A 25 7.66 -0.92 -12.43
C THR A 25 6.42 -1.13 -11.55
N ASP A 26 6.01 -2.36 -11.31
CA ASP A 26 4.86 -2.70 -10.47
C ASP A 26 5.06 -2.22 -9.02
N ALA A 27 6.25 -2.43 -8.46
CA ALA A 27 6.60 -1.92 -7.13
C ALA A 27 6.52 -0.38 -7.09
N MET A 28 7.01 0.29 -8.12
CA MET A 28 6.95 1.75 -8.24
C MET A 28 5.52 2.26 -8.32
N VAL A 29 4.65 1.58 -9.08
CA VAL A 29 3.22 1.90 -9.18
C VAL A 29 2.54 1.75 -7.83
N GLN A 30 2.81 0.67 -7.10
CA GLN A 30 2.25 0.45 -5.76
C GLN A 30 2.68 1.55 -4.77
N ILE A 31 3.95 1.97 -4.80
CA ILE A 31 4.43 3.08 -3.97
C ILE A 31 3.71 4.38 -4.34
N GLY A 32 3.48 4.62 -5.63
CA GLY A 32 2.76 5.80 -6.11
C GLY A 32 1.30 5.84 -5.67
N GLN A 33 0.62 4.71 -5.73
CA GLN A 33 -0.78 4.57 -5.32
C GLN A 33 -1.00 4.75 -3.80
N LYS A 34 0.04 4.59 -2.99
CA LYS A 34 0.00 4.87 -1.54
C LYS A 34 0.15 6.36 -1.19
N GLU A 35 0.53 7.21 -2.15
CA GLU A 35 0.58 8.68 -2.06
C GLU A 35 1.42 9.27 -0.91
N LEU A 36 2.31 8.49 -0.31
CA LEU A 36 3.09 8.91 0.85
C LEU A 36 4.52 9.34 0.49
N LEU A 37 5.24 8.52 -0.27
CA LEU A 37 6.67 8.70 -0.51
C LEU A 37 6.99 9.43 -1.79
N ILE A 38 6.12 9.35 -2.78
CA ILE A 38 6.33 9.99 -4.08
C ILE A 38 5.13 10.82 -4.51
N VAL A 39 5.41 11.92 -5.19
CA VAL A 39 4.41 12.70 -5.92
C VAL A 39 4.39 12.14 -7.35
N THR A 40 3.20 11.80 -7.80
CA THR A 40 2.97 11.16 -9.09
C THR A 40 2.46 12.15 -10.14
N GLN A 41 2.81 11.93 -11.42
CA GLN A 41 2.29 12.66 -12.55
C GLN A 41 1.96 11.70 -13.70
N GLY A 42 0.81 11.89 -14.33
CA GLY A 42 0.26 10.97 -15.32
C GLY A 42 -0.72 9.94 -14.72
N THR A 43 -1.05 8.90 -15.47
CA THR A 43 -2.04 7.88 -15.06
C THR A 43 -1.36 6.74 -14.31
N TRP A 44 -1.50 6.74 -13.00
CA TRP A 44 -0.90 5.73 -12.10
C TRP A 44 -1.84 4.58 -11.72
N GLY A 45 -2.96 4.43 -12.45
CA GLY A 45 -4.02 3.50 -12.09
C GLY A 45 -4.95 4.06 -11.02
N ASN A 46 -5.92 3.25 -10.64
CA ASN A 46 -6.88 3.64 -9.61
C ASN A 46 -7.28 2.42 -8.77
N ILE A 47 -6.93 2.44 -7.49
CA ILE A 47 -7.20 1.35 -6.55
C ILE A 47 -8.70 1.12 -6.29
N TYR A 48 -9.54 2.15 -6.50
CA TYR A 48 -10.99 2.05 -6.29
C TYR A 48 -11.69 1.38 -7.48
N THR A 49 -11.28 1.72 -8.70
CA THR A 49 -11.92 1.18 -9.92
C THR A 49 -11.22 -0.05 -10.47
N GLY A 50 -9.96 -0.29 -10.11
CA GLY A 50 -9.11 -1.34 -10.68
C GLY A 50 -8.47 -0.96 -12.02
N TYR A 51 -8.53 0.33 -12.41
CA TYR A 51 -7.91 0.80 -13.64
C TYR A 51 -6.38 0.70 -13.54
N SER A 52 -5.74 0.17 -14.56
CA SER A 52 -4.28 -0.05 -14.58
C SER A 52 -3.50 1.23 -14.80
N ALA A 53 -2.26 1.27 -14.31
CA ALA A 53 -1.33 2.34 -14.60
C ALA A 53 -0.90 2.33 -16.08
N ALA A 54 -0.58 3.51 -16.59
CA ALA A 54 0.06 3.64 -17.89
C ALA A 54 1.50 3.08 -17.88
N ALA A 55 2.04 2.79 -19.05
CA ALA A 55 3.41 2.29 -19.16
C ALA A 55 4.42 3.28 -18.56
N ALA A 56 5.50 2.75 -17.99
CA ALA A 56 6.55 3.49 -17.26
C ALA A 56 7.14 4.70 -18.02
N ARG A 57 7.12 4.66 -19.37
CA ARG A 57 7.58 5.77 -20.22
C ARG A 57 6.66 6.99 -20.24
N TYR A 58 5.39 6.85 -19.81
CA TYR A 58 4.40 7.93 -19.83
C TYR A 58 4.20 8.59 -18.47
N ILE A 59 4.51 7.89 -17.38
CA ILE A 59 4.31 8.38 -16.01
C ILE A 59 5.60 8.89 -15.41
N GLU A 60 5.46 9.82 -14.48
CA GLU A 60 6.58 10.50 -13.84
C GLU A 60 6.40 10.54 -12.33
N ALA A 61 7.52 10.56 -11.61
CA ALA A 61 7.53 10.67 -10.16
C ALA A 61 8.67 11.55 -9.65
N ARG A 62 8.49 12.05 -8.45
CA ARG A 62 9.51 12.67 -7.61
C ARG A 62 9.25 12.35 -6.15
N LEU A 63 10.27 12.44 -5.31
CA LEU A 63 10.10 12.25 -3.87
C LEU A 63 9.25 13.36 -3.26
N THR A 64 8.44 12.99 -2.25
CA THR A 64 7.73 13.97 -1.43
C THR A 64 8.70 14.66 -0.46
N PRO A 65 8.37 15.86 0.06
CA PRO A 65 9.12 16.44 1.17
C PRO A 65 9.20 15.53 2.39
N PHE A 66 8.12 14.81 2.70
CA PHE A 66 8.07 13.81 3.75
C PHE A 66 9.11 12.70 3.54
N ALA A 67 9.18 12.12 2.34
CA ALA A 67 10.18 11.08 2.04
C ALA A 67 11.61 11.58 2.22
N LEU A 68 11.90 12.81 1.76
CA LEU A 68 13.23 13.41 1.90
C LEU A 68 13.64 13.61 3.35
N GLU A 69 12.70 14.00 4.22
CA GLU A 69 12.96 14.25 5.64
C GLU A 69 13.03 12.96 6.46
N VAL A 70 12.18 11.98 6.16
CA VAL A 70 11.91 10.84 7.05
C VAL A 70 12.67 9.59 6.64
N VAL A 71 12.81 9.34 5.32
CA VAL A 71 13.35 8.06 4.82
C VAL A 71 14.87 8.07 4.71
N PHE A 72 15.46 9.20 4.33
CA PHE A 72 16.88 9.26 4.01
C PHE A 72 17.70 9.93 5.13
N ASN A 73 18.56 9.15 5.79
CA ASN A 73 19.50 9.66 6.80
C ASN A 73 20.90 9.08 6.58
N PRO A 74 21.74 9.74 5.77
CA PRO A 74 23.09 9.24 5.45
C PRO A 74 23.97 8.98 6.67
N LYS A 75 23.73 9.68 7.80
CA LYS A 75 24.55 9.56 9.01
C LYS A 75 24.28 8.27 9.81
N THR A 76 23.11 7.67 9.62
CA THR A 76 22.69 6.45 10.33
C THR A 76 22.45 5.28 9.38
N THR A 77 22.76 5.44 8.10
CA THR A 77 22.62 4.40 7.09
C THR A 77 23.91 3.63 6.95
N ASP A 78 23.84 2.31 7.09
CA ASP A 78 24.93 1.41 6.77
C ASP A 78 24.91 1.06 5.28
N TRP A 79 26.09 1.04 4.66
CA TRP A 79 26.24 0.89 3.23
C TRP A 79 26.98 -0.40 2.88
N ALA A 80 26.53 -1.10 1.86
CA ALA A 80 27.19 -2.25 1.26
C ALA A 80 27.50 -1.98 -0.21
N LYS A 81 28.35 -2.83 -0.81
CA LYS A 81 28.55 -2.83 -2.25
C LYS A 81 27.34 -3.45 -2.94
N SER A 82 26.95 -2.86 -4.08
CA SER A 82 25.98 -3.46 -4.98
C SER A 82 26.48 -4.82 -5.49
N TYR A 83 25.58 -5.62 -6.05
CA TYR A 83 25.87 -6.98 -6.53
C TYR A 83 27.06 -7.04 -7.52
N ASP A 84 27.31 -5.98 -8.28
CA ASP A 84 28.41 -5.87 -9.25
C ASP A 84 29.64 -5.14 -8.67
N GLY A 85 29.59 -4.72 -7.41
CA GLY A 85 30.65 -4.01 -6.70
C GLY A 85 30.88 -2.56 -7.14
N ARG A 86 30.15 -2.05 -8.12
CA ARG A 86 30.40 -0.72 -8.73
C ARG A 86 29.79 0.43 -7.95
N ASN A 87 28.72 0.18 -7.22
CA ASN A 87 27.97 1.19 -6.48
C ASN A 87 27.91 0.83 -4.99
N ASN A 88 27.50 1.77 -4.17
CA ASN A 88 27.12 1.52 -2.79
C ASN A 88 25.59 1.60 -2.70
N GLU A 89 25.00 0.68 -1.94
CA GLU A 89 23.57 0.65 -1.64
C GLU A 89 23.36 0.57 -0.13
N PRO A 90 22.26 1.10 0.41
CA PRO A 90 21.96 0.96 1.82
C PRO A 90 21.60 -0.48 2.15
N ILE A 91 22.14 -1.00 3.26
CA ILE A 91 21.71 -2.29 3.81
C ILE A 91 20.29 -2.17 4.31
N ASP A 92 20.02 -1.12 5.08
CA ASP A 92 18.71 -0.75 5.60
C ASP A 92 18.49 0.75 5.44
N LEU A 93 17.22 1.16 5.45
CA LEU A 93 16.84 2.58 5.53
C LEU A 93 16.29 2.85 6.93
N PRO A 94 17.05 3.52 7.82
CA PRO A 94 16.62 3.83 9.18
C PRO A 94 15.63 5.00 9.17
N VAL A 95 14.37 4.69 8.83
CA VAL A 95 13.28 5.67 8.74
C VAL A 95 12.88 6.22 10.12
N LYS A 96 12.61 7.51 10.18
CA LYS A 96 12.21 8.23 11.41
C LYS A 96 10.72 8.07 11.77
N PHE A 97 9.97 7.26 11.06
CA PHE A 97 8.53 7.08 11.18
C PHE A 97 8.17 5.60 10.96
N PRO A 98 7.13 5.04 11.61
CA PRO A 98 6.75 3.63 11.44
C PRO A 98 6.13 3.35 10.06
N LEU A 99 6.95 3.47 9.02
CA LEU A 99 6.56 3.42 7.62
C LEU A 99 5.94 2.07 7.22
N LEU A 100 6.44 0.96 7.78
CA LEU A 100 5.88 -0.38 7.54
C LEU A 100 4.42 -0.48 7.97
N LEU A 101 4.07 0.12 9.11
CA LEU A 101 2.70 0.15 9.60
C LEU A 101 1.84 1.10 8.76
N ALA A 102 2.37 2.25 8.33
CA ALA A 102 1.61 3.20 7.51
C ALA A 102 1.26 2.61 6.14
N GLN A 103 2.20 1.94 5.50
CA GLN A 103 2.01 1.43 4.13
C GLN A 103 1.46 0.02 4.07
N GLY A 104 1.62 -0.74 5.15
CA GLY A 104 1.46 -2.18 5.12
C GLY A 104 2.49 -2.86 4.21
N VAL A 105 2.71 -4.13 4.43
CA VAL A 105 3.63 -4.92 3.61
C VAL A 105 3.14 -6.36 3.53
N GLU A 106 3.32 -6.98 2.37
CA GLU A 106 3.09 -8.40 2.18
C GLU A 106 4.35 -9.00 1.54
N GLY A 107 4.85 -10.08 2.12
CA GLY A 107 6.03 -10.78 1.63
C GLY A 107 5.89 -12.28 1.77
N ILE A 108 6.35 -13.00 0.76
CA ILE A 108 6.34 -14.45 0.72
C ILE A 108 7.78 -14.91 0.51
N GLY A 109 8.27 -15.77 1.39
CA GLY A 109 9.56 -16.43 1.30
C GLY A 109 9.41 -17.95 1.34
N VAL A 110 10.53 -18.67 1.33
CA VAL A 110 10.52 -20.11 1.45
C VAL A 110 10.13 -20.51 2.88
N GLY A 111 8.95 -21.11 3.03
CA GLY A 111 8.44 -21.57 4.33
C GLY A 111 7.94 -20.46 5.28
N LEU A 112 8.03 -19.20 4.86
CA LEU A 112 7.64 -18.03 5.67
C LEU A 112 6.83 -17.06 4.84
N SER A 113 5.86 -16.41 5.48
CA SER A 113 5.15 -15.27 4.90
C SER A 113 4.86 -14.24 5.97
N THR A 114 4.79 -12.98 5.59
CA THR A 114 4.35 -11.89 6.45
C THR A 114 3.27 -11.09 5.77
N LYS A 115 2.34 -10.57 6.56
CA LYS A 115 1.32 -9.64 6.10
C LYS A 115 1.05 -8.61 7.19
N ILE A 116 1.52 -7.39 6.98
CA ILE A 116 1.27 -6.25 7.83
C ILE A 116 0.24 -5.39 7.12
N LEU A 117 -0.91 -5.16 7.75
CA LEU A 117 -1.96 -4.31 7.20
C LEU A 117 -1.58 -2.84 7.38
N PRO A 118 -2.01 -1.94 6.47
CA PRO A 118 -1.78 -0.50 6.62
C PRO A 118 -2.58 0.07 7.80
N HIS A 119 -2.12 1.22 8.31
CA HIS A 119 -2.72 1.94 9.43
C HIS A 119 -2.85 3.42 9.08
N ASN A 120 -3.70 4.13 9.80
CA ASN A 120 -3.90 5.56 9.65
C ASN A 120 -2.64 6.34 10.03
N PHE A 121 -2.22 7.25 9.15
CA PHE A 121 -1.02 8.05 9.34
C PHE A 121 -1.05 8.90 10.61
N ASN A 122 -2.17 9.58 10.87
CA ASN A 122 -2.31 10.44 12.05
C ASN A 122 -2.34 9.63 13.34
N GLU A 123 -3.04 8.50 13.35
CA GLU A 123 -3.06 7.57 14.49
C GLU A 123 -1.67 7.01 14.80
N LEU A 124 -0.86 6.74 13.78
CA LEU A 124 0.52 6.31 13.97
C LEU A 124 1.41 7.40 14.58
N ILE A 125 1.21 8.67 14.21
CA ILE A 125 1.90 9.80 14.85
C ILE A 125 1.51 9.87 16.33
N ASP A 126 0.22 9.83 16.63
CA ASP A 126 -0.28 9.89 18.01
C ASP A 126 0.20 8.71 18.86
N ALA A 127 0.19 7.50 18.29
CA ALA A 127 0.71 6.30 18.93
C ALA A 127 2.21 6.42 19.20
N SER A 128 2.99 6.92 18.23
CA SER A 128 4.43 7.17 18.38
C SER A 128 4.72 8.16 19.52
N ILE A 129 3.96 9.24 19.61
CA ILE A 129 4.08 10.22 20.70
C ILE A 129 3.75 9.59 22.05
N LYS A 130 2.68 8.79 22.14
CA LYS A 130 2.31 8.07 23.36
C LYS A 130 3.38 7.08 23.78
N TYR A 131 3.89 6.30 22.81
CA TYR A 131 4.97 5.34 23.06
C TYR A 131 6.21 6.00 23.65
N LEU A 132 6.68 7.10 23.06
CA LEU A 132 7.83 7.85 23.54
C LEU A 132 7.61 8.47 24.94
N LYS A 133 6.36 8.71 25.32
CA LYS A 133 5.97 9.21 26.66
C LYS A 133 5.70 8.08 27.66
N GLY A 134 5.90 6.82 27.30
CA GLY A 134 5.59 5.66 28.13
C GLY A 134 4.10 5.51 28.44
N LYS A 135 3.20 6.03 27.59
CA LYS A 135 1.75 5.93 27.75
C LYS A 135 1.18 4.77 26.94
N PRO A 136 0.13 4.11 27.44
CA PRO A 136 -0.56 3.08 26.65
C PRO A 136 -1.21 3.68 25.42
N PHE A 137 -1.27 2.89 24.34
CA PHE A 137 -1.96 3.23 23.11
C PHE A 137 -2.51 1.96 22.45
N GLU A 138 -3.49 2.15 21.60
CA GLU A 138 -4.05 1.12 20.72
C GLU A 138 -4.07 1.67 19.31
N ILE A 139 -3.74 0.86 18.33
CA ILE A 139 -3.86 1.15 16.90
C ILE A 139 -4.46 -0.05 16.19
N TYR A 140 -5.24 0.21 15.17
CA TYR A 140 -5.88 -0.80 14.37
C TYR A 140 -5.63 -0.56 12.88
N PRO A 141 -5.65 -1.61 12.05
CA PRO A 141 -5.55 -1.43 10.62
C PRO A 141 -6.59 -0.45 10.08
N ASP A 142 -6.17 0.37 9.12
CA ASP A 142 -7.04 1.30 8.41
C ASP A 142 -6.68 1.29 6.92
N PHE A 143 -7.67 1.50 6.05
CA PHE A 143 -7.52 1.31 4.62
C PHE A 143 -7.92 2.56 3.83
N GLN A 144 -7.14 2.89 2.78
CA GLN A 144 -7.47 4.00 1.88
C GLN A 144 -8.87 3.86 1.26
N THR A 145 -9.32 2.63 1.02
CA THR A 145 -10.64 2.34 0.45
C THR A 145 -11.77 2.41 1.47
N ALA A 146 -11.47 2.73 2.73
CA ALA A 146 -12.41 2.72 3.85
C ALA A 146 -13.04 1.34 4.08
N GLY A 147 -14.34 1.27 4.39
CA GLY A 147 -15.02 0.03 4.72
C GLY A 147 -15.16 -0.17 6.23
N MET A 148 -15.90 -1.20 6.59
CA MET A 148 -16.12 -1.58 7.99
C MET A 148 -15.15 -2.70 8.40
N LEU A 149 -14.51 -2.54 9.54
CA LEU A 149 -13.54 -3.50 10.03
C LEU A 149 -14.02 -4.17 11.33
N ASP A 150 -14.10 -5.49 11.32
CA ASP A 150 -14.30 -6.31 12.51
C ASP A 150 -12.91 -6.77 13.02
N ILE A 151 -12.51 -6.22 14.16
CA ILE A 151 -11.21 -6.45 14.81
C ILE A 151 -11.31 -7.37 16.02
N THR A 152 -12.47 -7.97 16.30
CA THR A 152 -12.72 -8.79 17.50
C THR A 152 -11.64 -9.86 17.71
N ASN A 153 -11.09 -10.40 16.62
CA ASN A 153 -10.07 -11.44 16.65
C ASN A 153 -8.72 -10.96 16.10
N TYR A 154 -8.45 -9.65 16.14
CA TYR A 154 -7.22 -9.07 15.58
C TYR A 154 -5.96 -9.55 16.31
N ASN A 155 -6.05 -9.77 17.62
CA ASN A 155 -4.94 -10.26 18.45
C ASN A 155 -3.66 -9.43 18.28
N ASP A 156 -3.79 -8.11 18.19
CA ASP A 156 -2.68 -7.16 18.01
C ASP A 156 -1.70 -7.54 16.87
N GLY A 157 -2.24 -8.06 15.77
CA GLY A 157 -1.47 -8.49 14.60
C GLY A 157 -0.61 -9.74 14.80
N GLN A 158 -0.72 -10.40 15.94
CA GLN A 158 0.03 -11.62 16.22
C GLN A 158 -0.49 -12.82 15.41
N ARG A 159 0.34 -13.87 15.35
CA ARG A 159 0.00 -15.08 14.60
C ARG A 159 -1.36 -15.64 15.02
N GLY A 160 -2.20 -15.93 14.02
CA GLY A 160 -3.57 -16.44 14.22
C GLY A 160 -4.62 -15.34 14.35
N GLY A 161 -4.22 -14.06 14.44
CA GLY A 161 -5.14 -12.94 14.39
C GLY A 161 -5.90 -12.87 13.06
N LYS A 162 -7.14 -12.38 13.13
CA LYS A 162 -8.03 -12.25 11.95
C LYS A 162 -8.71 -10.90 11.96
N VAL A 163 -8.77 -10.29 10.79
CA VAL A 163 -9.53 -9.09 10.51
C VAL A 163 -10.56 -9.42 9.44
N ARG A 164 -11.79 -8.92 9.58
CA ARG A 164 -12.82 -9.04 8.56
C ARG A 164 -13.19 -7.66 8.04
N ALA A 165 -12.84 -7.40 6.80
CA ALA A 165 -13.24 -6.17 6.12
C ALA A 165 -14.57 -6.39 5.37
N ARG A 166 -15.50 -5.44 5.49
CA ARG A 166 -16.80 -5.44 4.84
C ARG A 166 -17.03 -4.13 4.11
N ALA A 167 -17.76 -4.23 3.00
CA ALA A 167 -18.30 -3.06 2.32
C ALA A 167 -19.31 -2.32 3.21
N ARG A 168 -19.43 -1.01 3.02
CA ARG A 168 -20.53 -0.23 3.58
C ARG A 168 -21.66 -0.18 2.58
N ILE A 169 -22.77 -0.85 2.94
CA ILE A 169 -23.96 -0.95 2.10
C ILE A 169 -25.08 -0.15 2.74
N ILE A 170 -25.69 0.74 1.98
CA ILE A 170 -26.84 1.54 2.40
C ILE A 170 -28.03 1.27 1.48
N GLN A 171 -29.23 1.23 2.05
CA GLN A 171 -30.45 1.19 1.28
C GLN A 171 -30.83 2.61 0.85
N LYS A 172 -30.84 2.87 -0.47
CA LYS A 172 -31.20 4.16 -1.04
C LYS A 172 -32.71 4.31 -1.16
N ASP A 173 -33.38 3.23 -1.57
CA ASP A 173 -34.83 3.13 -1.69
C ASP A 173 -35.30 1.66 -1.57
N LYS A 174 -36.57 1.37 -1.80
CA LYS A 174 -37.16 0.01 -1.68
C LYS A 174 -36.50 -1.03 -2.61
N HIS A 175 -35.88 -0.58 -3.69
CA HIS A 175 -35.36 -1.44 -4.76
C HIS A 175 -33.88 -1.25 -5.01
N THR A 176 -33.25 -0.26 -4.36
CA THR A 176 -31.87 0.13 -4.64
C THR A 176 -31.00 0.03 -3.39
N LEU A 177 -29.94 -0.75 -3.49
CA LEU A 177 -28.83 -0.76 -2.54
C LEU A 177 -27.64 -0.03 -3.15
N CYS A 178 -26.97 0.76 -2.34
CA CYS A 178 -25.76 1.46 -2.74
C CYS A 178 -24.58 0.95 -1.90
N ILE A 179 -23.50 0.58 -2.57
CA ILE A 179 -22.25 0.17 -1.93
C ILE A 179 -21.30 1.38 -2.03
N ASN A 180 -21.10 2.08 -0.91
CA ASN A 180 -20.33 3.33 -0.87
C ASN A 180 -18.85 3.10 -0.61
N GLU A 181 -18.50 2.04 0.11
CA GLU A 181 -17.14 1.72 0.49
C GLU A 181 -16.90 0.24 0.21
N LEU A 182 -15.72 -0.07 -0.31
CA LEU A 182 -15.34 -1.43 -0.65
C LEU A 182 -14.48 -2.07 0.45
N PRO A 183 -14.55 -3.39 0.64
CA PRO A 183 -13.63 -4.05 1.54
C PRO A 183 -12.19 -3.97 1.01
N PHE A 184 -11.24 -3.97 1.92
CA PHE A 184 -9.81 -3.93 1.60
C PHE A 184 -9.41 -4.96 0.52
N SER A 185 -8.55 -4.56 -0.37
CA SER A 185 -8.06 -5.33 -1.53
C SER A 185 -9.12 -5.66 -2.60
N LYS A 186 -10.26 -4.97 -2.60
CA LYS A 186 -11.27 -5.10 -3.65
C LYS A 186 -11.48 -3.77 -4.36
N ASN A 187 -11.74 -3.86 -5.66
CA ASN A 187 -12.08 -2.72 -6.51
C ASN A 187 -13.47 -2.86 -7.11
N THR A 188 -13.98 -1.80 -7.71
CA THR A 188 -15.32 -1.76 -8.30
C THR A 188 -15.50 -2.80 -9.40
N GLY A 189 -14.51 -3.02 -10.25
CA GLY A 189 -14.56 -4.01 -11.32
C GLY A 189 -14.75 -5.42 -10.77
N GLU A 190 -13.89 -5.83 -9.81
CA GLU A 190 -14.00 -7.14 -9.15
C GLU A 190 -15.34 -7.34 -8.43
N LEU A 191 -15.86 -6.26 -7.82
CA LEU A 191 -17.15 -6.31 -7.16
C LEU A 191 -18.28 -6.55 -8.17
N ILE A 192 -18.31 -5.81 -9.28
CA ILE A 192 -19.31 -5.97 -10.34
C ILE A 192 -19.26 -7.40 -10.88
N ASP A 193 -18.09 -7.92 -11.19
CA ASP A 193 -17.91 -9.31 -11.67
C ASP A 193 -18.44 -10.33 -10.65
N SER A 194 -18.18 -10.10 -9.37
CA SER A 194 -18.67 -10.95 -8.29
C SER A 194 -20.19 -10.94 -8.18
N ILE A 195 -20.81 -9.78 -8.33
CA ILE A 195 -22.26 -9.59 -8.32
C ILE A 195 -22.90 -10.29 -9.52
N ILE A 196 -22.37 -10.09 -10.73
CA ILE A 196 -22.84 -10.74 -11.95
C ILE A 196 -22.80 -12.27 -11.79
N LYS A 197 -21.66 -12.81 -11.37
CA LYS A 197 -21.52 -14.27 -11.12
C LYS A 197 -22.48 -14.79 -10.06
N ALA A 198 -22.78 -14.01 -9.03
CA ALA A 198 -23.75 -14.40 -8.00
C ALA A 198 -25.19 -14.40 -8.53
N ASN A 199 -25.53 -13.44 -9.39
CA ASN A 199 -26.82 -13.36 -10.04
C ASN A 199 -27.04 -14.53 -11.04
N GLU A 200 -26.04 -14.84 -11.88
CA GLU A 200 -26.06 -15.99 -12.79
C GLU A 200 -26.25 -17.32 -12.08
N LYS A 201 -25.64 -17.47 -10.88
CA LYS A 201 -25.80 -18.67 -10.03
C LYS A 201 -27.10 -18.68 -9.22
N GLY A 202 -27.98 -17.71 -9.42
CA GLY A 202 -29.25 -17.61 -8.70
C GLY A 202 -29.14 -17.32 -7.19
N LYS A 203 -27.94 -16.92 -6.70
CA LYS A 203 -27.74 -16.59 -5.28
C LYS A 203 -28.33 -15.25 -4.88
N ILE A 204 -28.42 -14.34 -5.81
CA ILE A 204 -29.04 -13.03 -5.69
C ILE A 204 -29.88 -12.78 -6.95
N LYS A 205 -30.89 -11.94 -6.85
CA LYS A 205 -31.69 -11.49 -8.00
C LYS A 205 -31.52 -9.98 -8.13
N ILE A 206 -30.84 -9.56 -9.17
CA ILE A 206 -30.63 -8.15 -9.51
C ILE A 206 -31.27 -7.90 -10.88
N LYS A 207 -31.89 -6.73 -11.02
CA LYS A 207 -32.39 -6.23 -12.31
C LYS A 207 -31.44 -5.20 -12.87
#